data_813cd26e8a24e00d446eb141f7015f2f
#
_entry.id   813cd26e8a24e00d446eb141f7015f2f
#
_cell.length_a   1.000
_cell.length_b   1.000
_cell.length_c   1.000
_cell.angle_alpha   90.00
_cell.angle_beta   90.00
_cell.angle_gamma   90.00
#
_symmetry.space_group_name_H-M   'P 1'
#
loop_
_entity.id
_entity.type
_entity.pdbx_description
1 polymer ?
#
loop_
_entity_poly.entity_id
_entity_poly.type
_entity_poly.pdbx_seq_one_letter_code
_entity_poly.pdbx_strand_id
1 'polypeptide(L)'
;YAKAIAQQLNTNLVALAIGNLSAEQLSSLGTYGAQKVLHVNDAQLGTFNAQAYTSILSDAAQKEGATLVVLANSFSGKGLAPRLAVRLKAGLASGVVALPSIQGTTLSVKRTAYSGKAFAHIKLSGAINVLALNANAYPVSEQPVSAEVVSLASSAKPTDFKTSVKEIVRASDKISLPEADLVVS
;
A
#
# COMPACT_ATOMS: atom_id res chain seq x y z
N TYR A 1 2.19 -5.54 9.23
CA TYR A 1 2.13 -4.12 9.59
C TYR A 1 0.68 -3.62 9.60
N ALA A 2 -0.02 -3.63 8.46
CA ALA A 2 -1.40 -3.14 8.37
C ALA A 2 -2.36 -3.87 9.32
N LYS A 3 -2.19 -5.19 9.50
CA LYS A 3 -2.98 -5.97 10.46
C LYS A 3 -2.77 -5.51 11.91
N ALA A 4 -1.52 -5.23 12.30
CA ALA A 4 -1.23 -4.73 13.64
C ALA A 4 -1.87 -3.35 13.91
N ILE A 5 -1.91 -2.49 12.90
CA ILE A 5 -2.62 -1.21 13.01
C ILE A 5 -4.13 -1.42 13.08
N ALA A 6 -4.68 -2.30 12.25
CA ALA A 6 -6.11 -2.62 12.29
C ALA A 6 -6.57 -3.14 13.66
N GLN A 7 -5.71 -3.94 14.32
CA GLN A 7 -5.94 -4.39 15.70
C GLN A 7 -5.93 -3.22 16.70
N GLN A 8 -4.96 -2.30 16.60
CA GLN A 8 -4.92 -1.11 17.46
C GLN A 8 -6.15 -0.22 17.29
N LEU A 9 -6.68 -0.14 16.05
CA LEU A 9 -7.88 0.63 15.72
C LEU A 9 -9.19 -0.14 15.94
N ASN A 10 -9.11 -1.40 16.34
CA ASN A 10 -10.25 -2.31 16.46
C ASN A 10 -11.12 -2.33 15.19
N THR A 11 -10.50 -2.48 14.04
CA THR A 11 -11.14 -2.47 12.72
C THR A 11 -10.69 -3.64 11.86
N ASN A 12 -11.37 -3.86 10.74
CA ASN A 12 -11.02 -4.89 9.78
C ASN A 12 -9.91 -4.44 8.82
N LEU A 13 -9.09 -5.40 8.39
CA LEU A 13 -8.13 -5.21 7.32
C LEU A 13 -8.75 -5.65 5.99
N VAL A 14 -8.82 -4.71 5.06
CA VAL A 14 -9.22 -4.95 3.67
C VAL A 14 -7.97 -4.84 2.79
N ALA A 15 -7.72 -5.85 1.97
CA ALA A 15 -6.68 -5.81 0.95
C ALA A 15 -7.29 -5.47 -0.41
N LEU A 16 -6.57 -4.71 -1.24
CA LEU A 16 -6.93 -4.48 -2.63
C LEU A 16 -5.87 -5.11 -3.53
N ALA A 17 -6.30 -6.01 -4.39
CA ALA A 17 -5.50 -6.70 -5.38
C ALA A 17 -5.92 -6.26 -6.79
N ILE A 18 -4.94 -5.85 -7.61
CA ILE A 18 -5.19 -5.34 -8.97
C ILE A 18 -4.39 -6.18 -9.96
N GLY A 19 -5.03 -6.67 -10.99
CA GLY A 19 -4.42 -7.47 -12.05
C GLY A 19 -4.99 -8.89 -12.13
N ASN A 20 -4.42 -9.69 -13.03
CA ASN A 20 -4.83 -11.08 -13.22
C ASN A 20 -4.16 -11.97 -12.18
N LEU A 21 -4.90 -12.31 -11.13
CA LEU A 21 -4.44 -13.12 -10.00
C LEU A 21 -5.32 -14.36 -9.84
N SER A 22 -4.71 -15.49 -9.46
CA SER A 22 -5.45 -16.72 -9.17
C SER A 22 -6.22 -16.61 -7.84
N ALA A 23 -7.25 -17.43 -7.69
CA ALA A 23 -8.01 -17.50 -6.44
C ALA A 23 -7.12 -17.86 -5.23
N GLU A 24 -6.10 -18.69 -5.43
CA GLU A 24 -5.13 -19.08 -4.43
C GLU A 24 -4.26 -17.87 -3.99
N GLN A 25 -3.77 -17.08 -4.95
CA GLN A 25 -3.01 -15.87 -4.66
C GLN A 25 -3.85 -14.84 -3.88
N LEU A 26 -5.13 -14.71 -4.23
CA LEU A 26 -6.04 -13.79 -3.53
C LEU A 26 -6.33 -14.28 -2.11
N SER A 27 -6.63 -15.57 -1.94
CA SER A 27 -6.91 -16.16 -0.63
C SER A 27 -5.69 -16.16 0.29
N SER A 28 -4.48 -16.25 -0.25
CA SER A 28 -3.24 -16.21 0.53
C SER A 28 -3.05 -14.90 1.32
N LEU A 29 -3.71 -13.82 0.92
CA LEU A 29 -3.71 -12.56 1.68
C LEU A 29 -4.39 -12.70 3.05
N GLY A 30 -5.28 -13.70 3.21
CA GLY A 30 -5.86 -14.07 4.48
C GLY A 30 -4.84 -14.60 5.49
N THR A 31 -3.75 -15.23 5.05
CA THR A 31 -2.65 -15.67 5.92
C THR A 31 -2.04 -14.51 6.71
N TYR A 32 -2.05 -13.33 6.14
CA TYR A 32 -1.54 -12.11 6.77
C TYR A 32 -2.62 -11.23 7.40
N GLY A 33 -3.82 -11.79 7.60
CA GLY A 33 -4.88 -11.19 8.39
C GLY A 33 -5.86 -10.29 7.63
N ALA A 34 -5.90 -10.34 6.30
CA ALA A 34 -6.92 -9.65 5.51
C ALA A 34 -8.24 -10.43 5.59
N GLN A 35 -9.28 -9.84 6.19
CA GLN A 35 -10.58 -10.44 6.25
C GLN A 35 -11.36 -10.32 4.94
N LYS A 36 -11.05 -9.30 4.15
CA LYS A 36 -11.66 -9.05 2.84
C LYS A 36 -10.59 -8.69 1.83
N VAL A 37 -10.72 -9.23 0.63
CA VAL A 37 -9.86 -8.94 -0.50
C VAL A 37 -10.71 -8.42 -1.65
N LEU A 38 -10.55 -7.16 -2.00
CA LEU A 38 -11.15 -6.58 -3.19
C LEU A 38 -10.25 -6.92 -4.38
N HIS A 39 -10.80 -7.52 -5.41
CA HIS A 39 -10.06 -7.89 -6.61
C HIS A 39 -10.57 -7.15 -7.83
N VAL A 40 -9.67 -6.39 -8.46
CA VAL A 40 -9.91 -5.73 -9.75
C VAL A 40 -9.14 -6.47 -10.83
N ASN A 41 -9.87 -7.27 -11.62
CA ASN A 41 -9.32 -8.00 -12.76
C ASN A 41 -9.64 -7.24 -14.05
N ASP A 42 -8.68 -6.46 -14.55
CA ASP A 42 -8.78 -5.69 -15.78
C ASP A 42 -7.48 -5.86 -16.58
N ALA A 43 -7.60 -6.32 -17.83
CA ALA A 43 -6.45 -6.60 -18.69
C ALA A 43 -5.57 -5.35 -18.95
N GLN A 44 -6.14 -4.16 -18.92
CA GLN A 44 -5.40 -2.91 -19.08
C GLN A 44 -4.51 -2.58 -17.89
N LEU A 45 -4.73 -3.24 -16.75
CA LEU A 45 -3.97 -3.07 -15.50
C LEU A 45 -2.85 -4.09 -15.33
N GLY A 46 -2.55 -4.89 -16.35
CA GLY A 46 -1.45 -5.86 -16.33
C GLY A 46 -0.07 -5.22 -16.18
N THR A 47 0.05 -3.93 -16.51
CA THR A 47 1.22 -3.11 -16.21
C THR A 47 0.83 -1.95 -15.29
N PHE A 48 1.73 -1.60 -14.38
CA PHE A 48 1.49 -0.54 -13.43
C PHE A 48 1.32 0.81 -14.13
N ASN A 49 0.16 1.43 -13.92
CA ASN A 49 -0.13 2.80 -14.31
C ASN A 49 -0.56 3.60 -13.07
N ALA A 50 0.27 4.55 -12.65
CA ALA A 50 0.07 5.26 -11.38
C ALA A 50 -1.27 6.01 -11.33
N GLN A 51 -1.77 6.54 -12.46
CA GLN A 51 -3.02 7.29 -12.48
C GLN A 51 -4.23 6.36 -12.40
N ALA A 52 -4.27 5.28 -13.18
CA ALA A 52 -5.34 4.30 -13.15
C ALA A 52 -5.41 3.61 -11.77
N TYR A 53 -4.26 3.20 -11.21
CA TYR A 53 -4.19 2.63 -9.88
C TYR A 53 -4.66 3.61 -8.80
N THR A 54 -4.32 4.91 -8.92
CA THR A 54 -4.82 5.93 -7.99
C THR A 54 -6.35 6.04 -8.05
N SER A 55 -6.95 5.99 -9.25
CA SER A 55 -8.39 6.04 -9.42
C SER A 55 -9.07 4.86 -8.71
N ILE A 56 -8.58 3.65 -8.94
CA ILE A 56 -9.11 2.41 -8.34
C ILE A 56 -8.94 2.42 -6.82
N LEU A 57 -7.73 2.75 -6.33
CA LEU A 57 -7.45 2.79 -4.89
C LEU A 57 -8.30 3.82 -4.16
N SER A 58 -8.46 5.01 -4.74
CA SER A 58 -9.28 6.05 -4.12
C SER A 58 -10.76 5.67 -4.05
N ASP A 59 -11.28 5.05 -5.11
CA ASP A 59 -12.66 4.58 -5.17
C ASP A 59 -12.90 3.43 -4.17
N ALA A 60 -12.00 2.45 -4.13
CA ALA A 60 -12.05 1.36 -3.16
C ALA A 60 -11.98 1.86 -1.72
N ALA A 61 -11.05 2.79 -1.41
CA ALA A 61 -10.92 3.36 -0.08
C ALA A 61 -12.17 4.12 0.37
N GLN A 62 -12.82 4.85 -0.54
CA GLN A 62 -14.06 5.56 -0.26
C GLN A 62 -15.24 4.59 -0.04
N LYS A 63 -15.38 3.56 -0.89
CA LYS A 63 -16.43 2.54 -0.76
C LYS A 63 -16.34 1.74 0.54
N GLU A 64 -15.13 1.43 0.97
CA GLU A 64 -14.87 0.72 2.23
C GLU A 64 -14.86 1.65 3.46
N GLY A 65 -15.01 2.96 3.28
CA GLY A 65 -14.93 3.92 4.38
C GLY A 65 -13.56 3.93 5.07
N ALA A 66 -12.48 3.67 4.33
CA ALA A 66 -11.15 3.53 4.89
C ALA A 66 -10.64 4.86 5.44
N THR A 67 -10.24 4.87 6.71
CA THR A 67 -9.59 6.02 7.37
C THR A 67 -8.07 5.95 7.25
N LEU A 68 -7.53 4.78 6.94
CA LEU A 68 -6.10 4.56 6.78
C LEU A 68 -5.82 3.68 5.56
N VAL A 69 -4.90 4.13 4.70
CA VAL A 69 -4.38 3.35 3.58
C VAL A 69 -2.90 3.10 3.80
N VAL A 70 -2.48 1.84 3.70
CA VAL A 70 -1.09 1.42 3.86
C VAL A 70 -0.57 0.89 2.53
N LEU A 71 0.58 1.41 2.10
CA LEU A 71 1.28 1.01 0.88
C LEU A 71 2.73 0.64 1.22
N ALA A 72 3.34 -0.19 0.39
CA ALA A 72 4.79 -0.35 0.41
C ALA A 72 5.46 0.90 -0.18
N ASN A 73 6.54 1.40 0.43
CA ASN A 73 7.34 2.51 -0.09
C ASN A 73 8.32 2.05 -1.19
N SER A 74 7.83 1.16 -2.08
CA SER A 74 8.51 0.70 -3.28
C SER A 74 8.55 1.79 -4.36
N PHE A 75 9.21 1.53 -5.48
CA PHE A 75 9.21 2.45 -6.61
C PHE A 75 7.78 2.83 -7.06
N SER A 76 6.91 1.84 -7.23
CA SER A 76 5.50 2.07 -7.58
C SER A 76 4.74 2.79 -6.46
N GLY A 77 4.97 2.41 -5.20
CA GLY A 77 4.34 3.05 -4.04
C GLY A 77 4.70 4.51 -3.87
N LYS A 78 5.96 4.89 -4.13
CA LYS A 78 6.40 6.31 -4.16
C LYS A 78 5.69 7.13 -5.23
N GLY A 79 5.38 6.51 -6.38
CA GLY A 79 4.60 7.16 -7.42
C GLY A 79 3.11 7.27 -7.10
N LEU A 80 2.58 6.33 -6.30
CA LEU A 80 1.16 6.18 -6.02
C LEU A 80 0.72 6.96 -4.77
N ALA A 81 1.48 6.86 -3.66
CA ALA A 81 1.07 7.40 -2.37
C ALA A 81 0.76 8.91 -2.39
N PRO A 82 1.57 9.81 -2.99
CA PRO A 82 1.26 11.23 -3.03
C PRO A 82 0.02 11.54 -3.89
N ARG A 83 -0.16 10.83 -5.01
CA ARG A 83 -1.36 11.00 -5.85
C ARG A 83 -2.62 10.60 -5.11
N LEU A 84 -2.56 9.48 -4.41
CA LEU A 84 -3.67 8.98 -3.60
C LEU A 84 -4.00 9.94 -2.44
N ALA A 85 -2.98 10.45 -1.75
CA ALA A 85 -3.17 11.41 -0.66
C ALA A 85 -3.88 12.68 -1.14
N VAL A 86 -3.46 13.25 -2.28
CA VAL A 86 -4.14 14.42 -2.86
C VAL A 86 -5.59 14.10 -3.24
N ARG A 87 -5.83 12.96 -3.88
CA ARG A 87 -7.17 12.58 -4.34
C ARG A 87 -8.15 12.31 -3.20
N LEU A 88 -7.66 11.72 -2.11
CA LEU A 88 -8.44 11.47 -0.89
C LEU A 88 -8.46 12.66 0.07
N LYS A 89 -7.73 13.75 -0.21
CA LYS A 89 -7.48 14.86 0.73
C LYS A 89 -6.92 14.35 2.06
N ALA A 90 -6.03 13.38 1.98
CA ALA A 90 -5.49 12.64 3.11
C ALA A 90 -4.13 13.17 3.56
N GLY A 91 -3.83 12.99 4.84
CA GLY A 91 -2.47 13.14 5.36
C GLY A 91 -1.55 12.05 4.78
N LEU A 92 -0.28 12.38 4.50
CA LEU A 92 0.70 11.42 3.96
C LEU A 92 1.95 11.34 4.84
N ALA A 93 2.35 10.13 5.20
CA ALA A 93 3.69 9.83 5.69
C ALA A 93 4.36 8.75 4.84
N SER A 94 5.44 9.11 4.16
CA SER A 94 6.27 8.18 3.39
C SER A 94 7.56 7.85 4.11
N GLY A 95 8.10 6.65 3.85
CA GLY A 95 9.33 6.20 4.50
C GLY A 95 9.14 5.82 5.97
N VAL A 96 7.96 5.34 6.31
CA VAL A 96 7.61 4.90 7.67
C VAL A 96 8.43 3.67 8.06
N VAL A 97 8.92 3.63 9.30
CA VAL A 97 9.83 2.58 9.79
C VAL A 97 9.38 1.91 11.09
N ALA A 98 8.24 2.30 11.65
CA ALA A 98 7.71 1.70 12.87
C ALA A 98 6.18 1.76 12.89
N LEU A 99 5.55 0.99 13.77
CA LEU A 99 4.12 1.12 14.02
C LEU A 99 3.79 2.55 14.50
N PRO A 100 2.64 3.11 14.08
CA PRO A 100 2.20 4.41 14.58
C PRO A 100 1.81 4.31 16.07
N SER A 101 2.01 5.38 16.79
CA SER A 101 1.33 5.62 18.05
C SER A 101 0.01 6.33 17.76
N ILE A 102 -1.08 5.79 18.27
CA ILE A 102 -2.44 6.29 18.00
C ILE A 102 -3.00 6.91 19.27
N GLN A 103 -3.41 8.19 19.19
CA GLN A 103 -4.04 8.91 20.28
C GLN A 103 -5.31 9.59 19.75
N GLY A 104 -6.47 9.04 20.07
CA GLY A 104 -7.74 9.45 19.49
C GLY A 104 -7.70 9.32 17.97
N THR A 105 -7.86 10.42 17.24
CA THR A 105 -7.80 10.48 15.78
C THR A 105 -6.42 10.80 15.22
N THR A 106 -5.43 11.07 16.09
CA THR A 106 -4.09 11.46 15.68
C THR A 106 -3.16 10.25 15.60
N LEU A 107 -2.51 10.06 14.44
CA LEU A 107 -1.44 9.09 14.26
C LEU A 107 -0.08 9.79 14.32
N SER A 108 0.79 9.33 15.22
CA SER A 108 2.19 9.77 15.25
C SER A 108 3.06 8.67 14.63
N VAL A 109 3.71 8.96 13.52
CA VAL A 109 4.50 8.02 12.72
C VAL A 109 5.98 8.39 12.73
N LYS A 110 6.84 7.40 12.92
CA LYS A 110 8.29 7.53 12.80
C LYS A 110 8.71 7.23 11.35
N ARG A 111 9.48 8.14 10.75
CA ARG A 111 10.05 7.96 9.41
C ARG A 111 11.53 8.30 9.38
N THR A 112 12.26 7.76 8.42
CA THR A 112 13.63 8.19 8.15
C THR A 112 13.67 9.58 7.51
N ALA A 113 14.70 10.34 7.86
CA ALA A 113 15.01 11.65 7.29
C ALA A 113 16.50 11.77 7.00
N TYR A 114 16.88 12.69 6.12
CA TYR A 114 18.27 12.97 5.75
C TYR A 114 19.06 11.71 5.36
N SER A 115 18.51 10.92 4.42
CA SER A 115 19.10 9.66 3.95
C SER A 115 19.40 8.66 5.10
N GLY A 116 18.53 8.58 6.09
CA GLY A 116 18.65 7.66 7.22
C GLY A 116 19.49 8.18 8.40
N LYS A 117 20.05 9.40 8.32
CA LYS A 117 20.85 9.99 9.40
C LYS A 117 20.04 10.47 10.61
N ALA A 118 18.73 10.66 10.43
CA ALA A 118 17.83 11.08 11.50
C ALA A 118 16.45 10.41 11.35
N PHE A 119 15.66 10.51 12.40
CA PHE A 119 14.25 10.15 12.37
C PHE A 119 13.39 11.39 12.60
N ALA A 120 12.31 11.49 11.84
CA ALA A 120 11.27 12.48 12.06
C ALA A 120 10.00 11.81 12.60
N HIS A 121 9.35 12.44 13.55
CA HIS A 121 8.03 12.05 14.03
C HIS A 121 7.00 12.99 13.40
N ILE A 122 6.08 12.43 12.62
CA ILE A 122 5.04 13.16 11.91
C ILE A 122 3.70 12.85 12.57
N LYS A 123 2.95 13.89 12.91
CA LYS A 123 1.58 13.76 13.39
C LYS A 123 0.63 13.95 12.22
N LEU A 124 -0.25 12.98 12.02
CA LEU A 124 -1.31 13.01 11.03
C LEU A 124 -2.64 13.05 11.76
N SER A 125 -3.44 14.07 11.49
CA SER A 125 -4.77 14.31 12.10
C SER A 125 -5.89 14.41 11.06
N GLY A 126 -5.61 14.04 9.81
CA GLY A 126 -6.62 14.02 8.74
C GLY A 126 -7.66 12.91 8.96
N ALA A 127 -8.87 13.11 8.42
CA ALA A 127 -9.92 12.09 8.44
C ALA A 127 -9.48 10.80 7.72
N ILE A 128 -8.66 10.94 6.68
CA ILE A 128 -8.01 9.84 5.97
C ILE A 128 -6.50 10.06 6.00
N ASN A 129 -5.75 9.00 6.18
CA ASN A 129 -4.28 9.05 6.18
C ASN A 129 -3.70 7.96 5.27
N VAL A 130 -2.56 8.25 4.65
CA VAL A 130 -1.83 7.33 3.79
C VAL A 130 -0.44 7.13 4.37
N LEU A 131 -0.05 5.88 4.60
CA LEU A 131 1.27 5.49 5.09
C LEU A 131 1.99 4.68 4.02
N ALA A 132 3.23 5.02 3.70
CA ALA A 132 4.10 4.22 2.86
C ALA A 132 5.26 3.65 3.70
N LEU A 133 5.23 2.34 3.94
CA LEU A 133 6.16 1.60 4.78
C LEU A 133 7.43 1.26 4.00
N ASN A 134 8.60 1.53 4.56
CA ASN A 134 9.88 1.09 3.99
C ASN A 134 9.98 -0.44 3.98
N ALA A 135 10.69 -0.97 2.99
CA ALA A 135 11.06 -2.38 2.97
C ALA A 135 11.82 -2.77 4.26
N ASN A 136 11.60 -3.96 4.74
CA ASN A 136 12.24 -4.56 5.92
C ASN A 136 12.09 -3.75 7.24
N ALA A 137 11.22 -2.73 7.26
CA ALA A 137 11.02 -1.90 8.44
C ALA A 137 10.12 -2.54 9.51
N TYR A 138 9.44 -3.61 9.16
CA TYR A 138 8.55 -4.35 10.06
C TYR A 138 8.60 -5.84 9.74
N PRO A 139 8.73 -6.72 10.74
CA PRO A 139 8.79 -8.15 10.50
C PRO A 139 7.48 -8.68 9.92
N VAL A 140 7.60 -9.71 9.09
CA VAL A 140 6.43 -10.44 8.59
C VAL A 140 5.88 -11.29 9.74
N SER A 141 4.57 -11.21 9.96
CA SER A 141 3.85 -11.99 10.95
C SER A 141 2.60 -12.56 10.31
N GLU A 142 2.45 -13.85 10.40
CA GLU A 142 1.25 -14.56 9.98
C GLU A 142 0.19 -14.47 11.06
N GLN A 143 -1.02 -14.12 10.64
CA GLN A 143 -2.23 -14.11 11.48
C GLN A 143 -3.39 -14.60 10.61
N PRO A 144 -3.44 -15.92 10.36
CA PRO A 144 -4.36 -16.50 9.40
C PRO A 144 -5.83 -16.23 9.74
N VAL A 145 -6.55 -15.75 8.75
CA VAL A 145 -8.01 -15.59 8.76
C VAL A 145 -8.57 -16.06 7.42
N SER A 146 -9.83 -16.45 7.41
CA SER A 146 -10.53 -16.70 6.14
C SER A 146 -10.77 -15.36 5.43
N ALA A 147 -10.22 -15.20 4.23
CA ALA A 147 -10.41 -14.01 3.43
C ALA A 147 -11.65 -14.15 2.52
N GLU A 148 -12.57 -13.20 2.62
CA GLU A 148 -13.65 -13.06 1.64
C GLU A 148 -13.11 -12.34 0.39
N VAL A 149 -13.14 -12.99 -0.76
CA VAL A 149 -12.72 -12.38 -2.03
C VAL A 149 -13.92 -11.79 -2.75
N VAL A 150 -13.91 -10.48 -2.95
CA VAL A 150 -14.97 -9.74 -3.61
C VAL A 150 -14.45 -9.11 -4.91
N SER A 151 -15.10 -9.40 -6.02
CA SER A 151 -14.79 -8.77 -7.29
C SER A 151 -15.24 -7.30 -7.28
N LEU A 152 -14.33 -6.42 -7.66
CA LEU A 152 -14.57 -4.98 -7.79
C LEU A 152 -14.39 -4.56 -9.25
N ALA A 153 -15.38 -3.89 -9.81
CA ALA A 153 -15.26 -3.31 -11.14
C ALA A 153 -14.19 -2.21 -11.17
N SER A 154 -13.39 -2.18 -12.23
CA SER A 154 -12.40 -1.13 -12.45
C SER A 154 -13.08 0.23 -12.53
N SER A 155 -12.64 1.19 -11.73
CA SER A 155 -13.06 2.59 -11.80
C SER A 155 -12.09 3.46 -12.60
N ALA A 156 -11.08 2.85 -13.22
CA ALA A 156 -10.16 3.54 -14.12
C ALA A 156 -10.89 4.00 -15.38
N LYS A 157 -10.62 5.24 -15.78
CA LYS A 157 -11.20 5.85 -16.99
C LYS A 157 -10.17 5.82 -18.11
N PRO A 158 -10.59 5.87 -19.39
CA PRO A 158 -9.65 5.98 -20.51
C PRO A 158 -8.67 7.15 -20.36
N THR A 159 -9.10 8.24 -19.72
CA THR A 159 -8.25 9.40 -19.42
C THR A 159 -7.16 9.15 -18.39
N ASP A 160 -7.22 8.04 -17.66
CA ASP A 160 -6.20 7.66 -16.69
C ASP A 160 -5.01 6.96 -17.37
N PHE A 161 -5.17 6.48 -18.60
CA PHE A 161 -4.14 5.78 -19.39
C PHE A 161 -3.41 6.71 -20.37
N LYS A 162 -2.93 7.87 -19.88
CA LYS A 162 -2.21 8.85 -20.69
C LYS A 162 -0.80 8.39 -21.10
N THR A 163 -0.26 7.41 -20.39
CA THR A 163 1.06 6.83 -20.64
C THR A 163 0.93 5.34 -20.83
N SER A 164 1.72 4.76 -21.74
CA SER A 164 1.84 3.32 -21.94
C SER A 164 3.27 2.87 -21.66
N VAL A 165 3.41 1.70 -21.02
CA VAL A 165 4.69 1.06 -20.83
C VAL A 165 5.06 0.38 -22.14
N LYS A 166 6.16 0.79 -22.77
CA LYS A 166 6.66 0.15 -23.99
C LYS A 166 7.47 -1.11 -23.70
N GLU A 167 8.26 -1.05 -22.63
CA GLU A 167 9.17 -2.13 -22.29
C GLU A 167 9.43 -2.15 -20.78
N ILE A 168 9.57 -3.33 -20.21
CA ILE A 168 10.00 -3.55 -18.83
C ILE A 168 11.32 -4.31 -18.88
N VAL A 169 12.42 -3.62 -18.59
CA VAL A 169 13.72 -4.24 -18.44
C VAL A 169 13.90 -4.67 -16.99
N ARG A 170 13.95 -5.99 -16.76
CA ARG A 170 14.21 -6.56 -15.44
C ARG A 170 15.68 -6.92 -15.33
N ALA A 171 16.33 -6.53 -14.25
CA ALA A 171 17.65 -7.07 -13.91
C ALA A 171 17.47 -8.55 -13.53
N SER A 172 18.04 -9.46 -14.34
CA SER A 172 17.89 -10.90 -14.12
C SER A 172 18.91 -11.49 -13.15
N ASP A 173 20.06 -10.83 -12.94
CA ASP A 173 21.23 -11.46 -12.31
C ASP A 173 21.80 -10.66 -11.12
N LYS A 174 21.13 -9.60 -10.67
CA LYS A 174 21.62 -8.77 -9.56
C LYS A 174 20.49 -8.39 -8.64
N ILE A 175 20.70 -8.66 -7.34
CA ILE A 175 19.83 -8.14 -6.28
C ILE A 175 20.11 -6.63 -6.18
N SER A 176 19.07 -5.81 -6.18
CA SER A 176 19.23 -4.37 -6.00
C SER A 176 19.66 -4.07 -4.56
N LEU A 177 20.57 -3.11 -4.37
CA LEU A 177 21.08 -2.75 -3.05
C LEU A 177 19.98 -2.49 -1.99
N PRO A 178 18.86 -1.82 -2.32
CA PRO A 178 17.77 -1.60 -1.37
C PRO A 178 17.02 -2.88 -0.94
N GLU A 179 17.16 -3.98 -1.71
CA GLU A 179 16.47 -5.25 -1.48
C GLU A 179 17.41 -6.33 -0.92
N ALA A 180 18.70 -6.02 -0.80
CA ALA A 180 19.68 -6.95 -0.26
C ALA A 180 19.55 -7.07 1.27
N ASP A 181 19.58 -8.31 1.78
CA ASP A 181 19.56 -8.59 3.22
C ASP A 181 20.87 -8.18 3.88
N LEU A 182 21.98 -8.29 3.15
CA LEU A 182 23.33 -7.94 3.60
C LEU A 182 24.09 -7.22 2.48
N VAL A 183 24.68 -6.09 2.82
CA VAL A 183 25.57 -5.33 1.94
C VAL A 183 26.95 -5.23 2.58
N VAL A 184 27.97 -5.65 1.85
CA VAL A 184 29.38 -5.50 2.24
C VAL A 184 30.00 -4.43 1.34
N SER A 185 30.58 -3.40 1.96
CA SER A 185 31.24 -2.27 1.28
C SER A 185 32.64 -2.03 1.79
#